data_f8b04a44075b30cc0f86d5a59ceb7cdb
#
_entry.id   f8b04a44075b30cc0f86d5a59ceb7cdb
#
_cell.length_a   1.000
_cell.length_b   1.000
_cell.length_c   1.000
_cell.angle_alpha   90.00
_cell.angle_beta   90.00
_cell.angle_gamma   90.00
#
_symmetry.space_group_name_H-M   'P 1'
#
loop_
_entity.id
_entity.type
_entity.pdbx_description
1 polymer ?
#
loop_
_entity_poly.entity_id
_entity_poly.type
_entity_poly.pdbx_seq_one_letter_code
_entity_poly.pdbx_strand_id
1 'polypeptide(L)'
;MAEDALALARCRFDGWDAAGAPEVWALPQPDRAQAHPEDERAHQRQSARDALRARLAAVFGVATEDIASSRQRGAAPRVSAHVGDSTRWANVGLSIGHERGVSLIAWHGAGLVGVDVVRLAVHTDAAELARVAQLYLEPNRPSALVHQAQTAINTGAFLSHWACHEARLKCAGLALVEWSDALATQLAGIHAVPVKLPPWAGDAAGAVAWRWCY
;
A
#
# COMPACT_ATOMS: atom_id res chain seq x y z
N MET A 1 14.68 -11.02 27.28
CA MET A 1 14.95 -10.98 25.84
C MET A 1 14.15 -9.80 25.31
N ALA A 2 14.82 -8.72 24.87
CA ALA A 2 14.15 -7.60 24.26
C ALA A 2 13.55 -8.11 22.93
N GLU A 3 12.23 -8.10 22.81
CA GLU A 3 11.56 -8.22 21.52
C GLU A 3 12.15 -7.15 20.63
N ASP A 4 12.78 -7.57 19.54
CA ASP A 4 13.17 -6.69 18.44
C ASP A 4 11.91 -5.91 18.04
N ALA A 5 11.83 -4.67 18.50
CA ALA A 5 10.81 -3.74 18.03
C ALA A 5 10.99 -3.67 16.51
N LEU A 6 10.05 -4.27 15.79
CA LEU A 6 10.06 -4.32 14.33
C LEU A 6 10.39 -2.93 13.80
N ALA A 7 11.56 -2.80 13.17
CA ALA A 7 12.13 -1.51 12.78
C ALA A 7 11.31 -0.88 11.66
N LEU A 8 10.22 -0.20 12.04
CA LEU A 8 9.40 0.58 11.13
C LEU A 8 10.22 1.72 10.52
N ALA A 9 10.29 1.77 9.21
CA ALA A 9 10.92 2.86 8.48
C ALA A 9 9.86 3.75 7.85
N ARG A 10 9.87 5.05 8.19
CA ARG A 10 8.97 6.03 7.55
C ARG A 10 9.36 6.19 6.08
N CYS A 11 8.41 6.01 5.19
CA CYS A 11 8.61 6.20 3.76
C CYS A 11 8.32 7.64 3.37
N ARG A 12 9.16 8.19 2.46
CA ARG A 12 8.95 9.50 1.85
C ARG A 12 8.40 9.33 0.44
N PHE A 13 7.64 10.32 -0.01
CA PHE A 13 7.07 10.42 -1.36
C PHE A 13 6.89 11.90 -1.72
N ASP A 14 6.59 12.23 -2.93
CA ASP A 14 6.38 13.63 -3.33
C ASP A 14 5.15 14.20 -2.60
N GLY A 15 5.35 15.29 -1.85
CA GLY A 15 4.31 15.92 -1.02
C GLY A 15 4.09 15.29 0.37
N TRP A 16 4.99 14.38 0.83
CA TRP A 16 4.87 13.69 2.13
C TRP A 16 4.86 14.63 3.35
N ASP A 17 5.42 15.84 3.21
CA ASP A 17 5.50 16.90 4.22
C ASP A 17 4.36 17.92 4.11
N ALA A 18 3.49 17.79 3.12
CA ALA A 18 2.31 18.64 2.99
C ALA A 18 1.36 18.42 4.17
N ALA A 19 0.73 19.48 4.64
CA ALA A 19 -0.26 19.41 5.72
C ALA A 19 -1.38 18.44 5.34
N GLY A 20 -1.55 17.41 6.19
CA GLY A 20 -2.57 16.39 5.99
C GLY A 20 -2.23 15.30 4.98
N ALA A 21 -1.01 15.20 4.48
CA ALA A 21 -0.59 14.05 3.69
C ALA A 21 -0.69 12.75 4.52
N PRO A 22 -0.94 11.59 3.88
CA PRO A 22 -0.93 10.31 4.60
C PRO A 22 0.44 10.01 5.17
N GLU A 23 0.48 9.23 6.24
CA GLU A 23 1.73 8.69 6.74
C GLU A 23 1.90 7.25 6.24
N VAL A 24 3.12 6.93 5.79
CA VAL A 24 3.45 5.62 5.22
C VAL A 24 4.70 5.06 5.91
N TRP A 25 4.66 3.80 6.31
CA TRP A 25 5.80 3.07 6.86
C TRP A 25 5.99 1.73 6.17
N ALA A 26 7.25 1.37 5.99
CA ALA A 26 7.68 0.04 5.60
C ALA A 26 8.05 -0.77 6.84
N LEU A 27 7.61 -2.02 6.86
CA LEU A 27 7.87 -3.02 7.88
C LEU A 27 8.62 -4.18 7.23
N PRO A 28 9.84 -4.54 7.70
CA PRO A 28 10.52 -5.74 7.22
C PRO A 28 9.71 -6.98 7.62
N GLN A 29 9.59 -7.90 6.68
CA GLN A 29 8.96 -9.20 6.91
C GLN A 29 10.05 -10.26 6.80
N PRO A 30 10.40 -10.95 7.90
CA PRO A 30 11.42 -11.98 7.85
C PRO A 30 10.96 -13.12 6.91
N ASP A 31 11.89 -13.57 6.06
CA ASP A 31 11.65 -14.73 5.20
C ASP A 31 11.59 -15.98 6.08
N ARG A 32 10.43 -16.59 6.17
CA ARG A 32 10.21 -17.87 6.85
C ARG A 32 10.26 -18.99 5.82
N ALA A 33 11.43 -19.23 5.27
CA ALA A 33 11.66 -20.17 4.17
C ALA A 33 11.12 -21.61 4.41
N GLN A 34 10.80 -21.95 5.64
CA GLN A 34 10.23 -23.26 6.02
C GLN A 34 8.73 -23.21 6.38
N ALA A 35 8.11 -22.02 6.39
CA ALA A 35 6.69 -21.91 6.70
C ALA A 35 5.83 -22.22 5.45
N HIS A 36 4.66 -22.81 5.69
CA HIS A 36 3.68 -22.92 4.62
C HIS A 36 3.27 -21.52 4.10
N PRO A 37 3.10 -21.31 2.78
CA PRO A 37 2.83 -19.98 2.23
C PRO A 37 1.59 -19.28 2.83
N GLU A 38 0.58 -20.04 3.26
CA GLU A 38 -0.61 -19.47 3.91
C GLU A 38 -0.31 -18.98 5.33
N ASP A 39 0.52 -19.71 6.08
CA ASP A 39 0.94 -19.32 7.43
C ASP A 39 1.85 -18.09 7.39
N GLU A 40 2.74 -18.03 6.41
CA GLU A 40 3.58 -16.85 6.17
C GLU A 40 2.74 -15.61 5.89
N ARG A 41 1.78 -15.70 4.96
CA ARG A 41 0.86 -14.60 4.65
C ARG A 41 -0.01 -14.20 5.83
N ALA A 42 -0.46 -15.17 6.65
CA ALA A 42 -1.22 -14.89 7.86
C ALA A 42 -0.39 -14.13 8.88
N HIS A 43 0.86 -14.56 9.08
CA HIS A 43 1.81 -13.89 9.98
C HIS A 43 2.14 -12.47 9.51
N GLN A 44 2.45 -12.27 8.23
CA GLN A 44 2.72 -10.96 7.65
C GLN A 44 1.54 -10.00 7.87
N ARG A 45 0.32 -10.47 7.60
CA ARG A 45 -0.89 -9.67 7.85
C ARG A 45 -1.07 -9.32 9.32
N GLN A 46 -0.79 -10.24 10.24
CA GLN A 46 -0.92 -9.98 11.67
C GLN A 46 0.15 -8.98 12.13
N SER A 47 1.41 -9.21 11.77
CA SER A 47 2.53 -8.31 12.07
C SER A 47 2.27 -6.88 11.60
N ALA A 48 1.80 -6.70 10.35
CA ALA A 48 1.49 -5.39 9.82
C ALA A 48 0.31 -4.70 10.55
N ARG A 49 -0.71 -5.46 10.97
CA ARG A 49 -1.82 -4.92 11.78
C ARG A 49 -1.35 -4.48 13.16
N ASP A 50 -0.51 -5.27 13.80
CA ASP A 50 0.01 -4.96 15.13
C ASP A 50 0.91 -3.72 15.08
N ALA A 51 1.77 -3.61 14.06
CA ALA A 51 2.57 -2.42 13.82
C ALA A 51 1.70 -1.17 13.55
N LEU A 52 0.64 -1.30 12.75
CA LEU A 52 -0.31 -0.21 12.48
C LEU A 52 -1.03 0.22 13.78
N ARG A 53 -1.51 -0.73 14.59
CA ARG A 53 -2.15 -0.44 15.88
C ARG A 53 -1.22 0.28 16.83
N ALA A 54 0.01 -0.21 17.00
CA ALA A 54 1.00 0.41 17.86
C ALA A 54 1.32 1.85 17.40
N ARG A 55 1.40 2.06 16.07
CA ARG A 55 1.66 3.40 15.53
C ARG A 55 0.48 4.35 15.77
N LEU A 56 -0.74 3.91 15.53
CA LEU A 56 -1.94 4.71 15.79
C LEU A 56 -2.08 5.03 17.29
N ALA A 57 -1.80 4.07 18.17
CA ALA A 57 -1.79 4.29 19.61
C ALA A 57 -0.84 5.44 20.01
N ALA A 58 0.37 5.43 19.45
CA ALA A 58 1.37 6.48 19.69
C ALA A 58 0.91 7.85 19.14
N VAL A 59 0.29 7.89 17.95
CA VAL A 59 -0.19 9.14 17.32
C VAL A 59 -1.35 9.74 18.10
N PHE A 60 -2.27 8.90 18.57
CA PHE A 60 -3.50 9.36 19.23
C PHE A 60 -3.38 9.42 20.76
N GLY A 61 -2.24 8.98 21.33
CA GLY A 61 -1.99 9.02 22.77
C GLY A 61 -2.89 8.08 23.57
N VAL A 62 -3.23 6.90 23.00
CA VAL A 62 -4.05 5.87 23.64
C VAL A 62 -3.27 4.56 23.79
N ALA A 63 -3.74 3.64 24.62
CA ALA A 63 -3.10 2.34 24.73
C ALA A 63 -3.37 1.47 23.47
N THR A 64 -2.42 0.60 23.12
CA THR A 64 -2.54 -0.24 21.90
C THR A 64 -3.73 -1.20 21.99
N GLU A 65 -4.04 -1.68 23.18
CA GLU A 65 -5.19 -2.54 23.49
C GLU A 65 -6.54 -1.86 23.28
N ASP A 66 -6.59 -0.53 23.38
CA ASP A 66 -7.80 0.27 23.13
C ASP A 66 -8.14 0.38 21.66
N ILE A 67 -7.19 0.04 20.76
CA ILE A 67 -7.39 0.08 19.32
C ILE A 67 -7.83 -1.27 18.80
N ALA A 68 -9.08 -1.37 18.40
CA ALA A 68 -9.58 -2.52 17.65
C ALA A 68 -9.42 -2.32 16.14
N SER A 69 -8.96 -3.32 15.43
CA SER A 69 -8.90 -3.31 13.96
C SER A 69 -9.80 -4.39 13.37
N SER A 70 -10.51 -4.04 12.30
CA SER A 70 -11.35 -5.01 11.59
C SER A 70 -10.49 -6.11 10.95
N ARG A 71 -11.03 -7.36 10.96
CA ARG A 71 -10.35 -8.53 10.37
C ARG A 71 -11.02 -9.00 9.08
N GLN A 72 -11.90 -8.20 8.49
CA GLN A 72 -12.64 -8.59 7.30
C GLN A 72 -11.68 -8.71 6.10
N ARG A 73 -11.66 -9.89 5.47
CA ARG A 73 -10.87 -10.13 4.25
C ARG A 73 -11.43 -9.30 3.09
N GLY A 74 -10.55 -8.72 2.27
CA GLY A 74 -10.94 -7.96 1.08
C GLY A 74 -11.50 -6.56 1.35
N ALA A 75 -11.61 -6.15 2.62
CA ALA A 75 -12.00 -4.80 2.99
C ALA A 75 -10.80 -4.03 3.55
N ALA A 76 -10.78 -2.70 3.32
CA ALA A 76 -9.82 -1.83 3.97
C ALA A 76 -9.91 -2.00 5.50
N PRO A 77 -8.78 -2.07 6.22
CA PRO A 77 -8.82 -2.14 7.67
C PRO A 77 -9.54 -0.91 8.22
N ARG A 78 -10.41 -1.13 9.18
CA ARG A 78 -11.08 -0.06 9.94
C ARG A 78 -10.61 -0.12 11.38
N VAL A 79 -10.48 1.03 11.98
CA VAL A 79 -10.13 1.19 13.39
C VAL A 79 -11.32 1.74 14.15
N SER A 80 -11.53 1.19 15.33
CA SER A 80 -12.37 1.79 16.37
C SER A 80 -11.55 1.87 17.65
N ALA A 81 -11.72 2.94 18.41
CA ALA A 81 -11.16 3.02 19.75
C ALA A 81 -12.31 2.90 20.77
N HIS A 82 -12.03 2.20 21.86
CA HIS A 82 -12.97 2.05 22.96
C HIS A 82 -12.88 3.21 23.97
N VAL A 83 -11.90 4.11 23.81
CA VAL A 83 -11.63 5.23 24.70
C VAL A 83 -11.65 6.54 23.92
N GLY A 84 -12.37 7.53 24.45
CA GLY A 84 -12.45 8.88 23.88
C GLY A 84 -13.57 9.08 22.87
N ASP A 85 -13.52 10.23 22.19
CA ASP A 85 -14.53 10.61 21.20
C ASP A 85 -14.42 9.73 19.94
N SER A 86 -15.38 8.85 19.75
CA SER A 86 -15.46 7.93 18.60
C SER A 86 -15.48 8.66 17.24
N THR A 87 -15.82 9.95 17.22
CA THR A 87 -15.86 10.76 16.00
C THR A 87 -14.47 11.01 15.42
N ARG A 88 -13.41 11.01 16.25
CA ARG A 88 -12.01 11.18 15.81
C ARG A 88 -11.52 10.06 14.89
N TRP A 89 -12.17 8.89 14.95
CA TRP A 89 -11.76 7.70 14.20
C TRP A 89 -12.59 7.45 12.94
N ALA A 90 -13.75 8.13 12.84
CA ALA A 90 -14.72 7.87 11.79
C ALA A 90 -14.18 8.11 10.38
N ASN A 91 -13.23 9.06 10.23
CA ASN A 91 -12.65 9.47 8.96
C ASN A 91 -11.20 9.01 8.77
N VAL A 92 -10.67 8.16 9.66
CA VAL A 92 -9.31 7.65 9.53
C VAL A 92 -9.25 6.58 8.45
N GLY A 93 -8.61 6.90 7.33
CA GLY A 93 -8.29 5.93 6.29
C GLY A 93 -7.09 5.08 6.67
N LEU A 94 -7.17 3.79 6.40
CA LEU A 94 -6.11 2.82 6.67
C LEU A 94 -5.88 1.93 5.46
N SER A 95 -4.63 1.58 5.20
CA SER A 95 -4.30 0.60 4.18
C SER A 95 -3.06 -0.20 4.54
N ILE A 96 -3.02 -1.45 4.08
CA ILE A 96 -1.89 -2.37 4.24
C ILE A 96 -1.63 -3.03 2.88
N GLY A 97 -0.37 -3.01 2.46
CA GLY A 97 0.15 -3.76 1.30
C GLY A 97 1.19 -4.77 1.77
N HIS A 98 1.25 -5.93 1.12
CA HIS A 98 2.20 -6.99 1.46
C HIS A 98 2.89 -7.52 0.23
N GLU A 99 4.20 -7.68 0.33
CA GLU A 99 5.03 -8.39 -0.61
C GLU A 99 6.08 -9.20 0.17
N ARG A 100 6.71 -10.19 -0.47
CA ARG A 100 7.77 -10.96 0.18
C ARG A 100 8.87 -10.04 0.71
N GLY A 101 9.19 -10.17 1.99
CA GLY A 101 10.20 -9.39 2.69
C GLY A 101 9.79 -7.98 3.10
N VAL A 102 8.61 -7.49 2.72
CA VAL A 102 8.17 -6.13 3.06
C VAL A 102 6.65 -6.01 3.18
N SER A 103 6.20 -5.23 4.15
CA SER A 103 4.82 -4.73 4.20
C SER A 103 4.83 -3.21 4.23
N LEU A 104 3.88 -2.59 3.55
CA LEU A 104 3.57 -1.17 3.71
C LEU A 104 2.33 -1.02 4.57
N ILE A 105 2.38 -0.09 5.53
CA ILE A 105 1.23 0.34 6.30
C ILE A 105 1.05 1.84 6.10
N ALA A 106 -0.18 2.28 5.97
CA ALA A 106 -0.51 3.70 5.86
C ALA A 106 -1.76 4.08 6.62
N TRP A 107 -1.79 5.32 7.07
CA TRP A 107 -2.98 5.95 7.61
C TRP A 107 -3.10 7.39 7.12
N HIS A 108 -4.36 7.87 7.05
CA HIS A 108 -4.71 9.24 6.69
C HIS A 108 -5.75 9.74 7.68
N GLY A 109 -5.45 10.87 8.33
CA GLY A 109 -6.29 11.37 9.43
C GLY A 109 -7.68 11.88 9.03
N ALA A 110 -7.90 12.24 7.76
CA ALA A 110 -9.13 12.86 7.28
C ALA A 110 -9.46 12.47 5.84
N GLY A 111 -9.23 11.22 5.45
CA GLY A 111 -9.48 10.78 4.08
C GLY A 111 -9.26 9.30 3.85
N LEU A 112 -9.47 8.90 2.62
CA LEU A 112 -9.16 7.55 2.16
C LEU A 112 -7.68 7.43 1.83
N VAL A 113 -7.11 6.25 2.07
CA VAL A 113 -5.72 5.93 1.71
C VAL A 113 -5.62 4.51 1.18
N GLY A 114 -4.75 4.31 0.21
CA GLY A 114 -4.34 3.00 -0.29
C GLY A 114 -2.83 2.92 -0.37
N VAL A 115 -2.25 1.78 -0.04
CA VAL A 115 -0.83 1.49 -0.30
C VAL A 115 -0.71 0.15 -0.98
N ASP A 116 0.25 0.08 -1.88
CA ASP A 116 0.65 -1.17 -2.47
C ASP A 116 2.17 -1.28 -2.56
N VAL A 117 2.65 -2.51 -2.54
CA VAL A 117 4.06 -2.86 -2.74
C VAL A 117 4.11 -4.13 -3.57
N VAL A 118 4.96 -4.11 -4.59
CA VAL A 118 5.07 -5.17 -5.59
C VAL A 118 6.52 -5.48 -5.92
N ARG A 119 6.77 -6.73 -6.26
CA ARG A 119 8.04 -7.23 -6.75
C ARG A 119 7.77 -8.15 -7.95
N LEU A 120 8.63 -8.14 -8.94
CA LEU A 120 8.50 -9.10 -10.02
C LEU A 120 9.03 -10.48 -9.61
N ALA A 121 8.35 -11.50 -10.09
CA ALA A 121 8.91 -12.85 -10.10
C ALA A 121 10.13 -12.91 -11.03
N VAL A 122 11.12 -13.71 -10.66
CA VAL A 122 12.46 -13.79 -11.33
C VAL A 122 12.36 -14.12 -12.84
N HIS A 123 11.23 -14.66 -13.30
CA HIS A 123 11.05 -15.12 -14.69
C HIS A 123 9.88 -14.43 -15.39
N THR A 124 9.50 -13.21 -14.98
CA THR A 124 8.37 -12.51 -15.64
C THR A 124 8.79 -12.06 -17.04
N ASP A 125 8.04 -12.51 -18.05
CA ASP A 125 8.26 -12.16 -19.45
C ASP A 125 7.82 -10.71 -19.74
N ALA A 126 8.63 -10.00 -20.53
CA ALA A 126 8.33 -8.64 -20.97
C ALA A 126 7.01 -8.54 -21.77
N ALA A 127 6.69 -9.56 -22.58
CA ALA A 127 5.43 -9.60 -23.33
C ALA A 127 4.22 -9.77 -22.40
N GLU A 128 4.36 -10.53 -21.31
CA GLU A 128 3.33 -10.66 -20.29
C GLU A 128 3.11 -9.34 -19.56
N LEU A 129 4.17 -8.63 -19.17
CA LEU A 129 4.07 -7.31 -18.55
C LEU A 129 3.36 -6.30 -19.46
N ALA A 130 3.69 -6.33 -20.78
CA ALA A 130 3.02 -5.46 -21.76
C ALA A 130 1.52 -5.73 -21.82
N ARG A 131 1.13 -6.99 -21.86
CA ARG A 131 -0.28 -7.40 -21.88
C ARG A 131 -1.00 -6.97 -20.61
N VAL A 132 -0.40 -7.18 -19.44
CA VAL A 132 -0.96 -6.75 -18.16
C VAL A 132 -1.11 -5.23 -18.12
N ALA A 133 -0.08 -4.47 -18.55
CA ALA A 133 -0.16 -3.02 -18.62
C ALA A 133 -1.29 -2.55 -19.53
N GLN A 134 -1.47 -3.19 -20.69
CA GLN A 134 -2.51 -2.85 -21.66
C GLN A 134 -3.94 -3.12 -21.14
N LEU A 135 -4.11 -4.18 -20.33
CA LEU A 135 -5.42 -4.54 -19.77
C LEU A 135 -5.80 -3.71 -18.55
N TYR A 136 -4.84 -3.35 -17.71
CA TYR A 136 -5.12 -2.82 -16.39
C TYR A 136 -4.68 -1.37 -16.17
N LEU A 137 -3.66 -0.89 -16.90
CA LEU A 137 -3.15 0.47 -16.67
C LEU A 137 -3.81 1.49 -17.59
N GLU A 138 -3.91 2.72 -17.10
CA GLU A 138 -4.47 3.86 -17.84
C GLU A 138 -3.76 4.09 -19.18
N PRO A 139 -4.46 4.05 -20.35
CA PRO A 139 -3.83 4.07 -21.67
C PRO A 139 -3.05 5.35 -21.97
N ASN A 140 -3.42 6.48 -21.35
CA ASN A 140 -2.88 7.81 -21.64
C ASN A 140 -1.85 8.29 -20.60
N ARG A 141 -1.42 7.46 -19.65
CA ARG A 141 -0.29 7.83 -18.81
C ARG A 141 0.98 7.79 -19.67
N PRO A 142 1.84 8.83 -19.56
CA PRO A 142 2.76 9.19 -20.62
C PRO A 142 3.56 7.99 -21.10
N SER A 143 3.57 7.91 -22.38
CA SER A 143 4.21 7.02 -23.35
C SER A 143 5.63 6.49 -23.04
N ALA A 144 6.22 6.80 -21.91
CA ALA A 144 7.50 6.24 -21.50
C ALA A 144 7.49 4.69 -21.38
N LEU A 145 6.32 4.09 -21.12
CA LEU A 145 6.17 2.63 -21.11
C LEU A 145 5.86 2.06 -22.50
N VAL A 146 5.12 2.80 -23.33
CA VAL A 146 4.60 2.29 -24.61
C VAL A 146 5.56 2.59 -25.77
N HIS A 147 6.32 3.69 -25.76
CA HIS A 147 7.29 3.99 -26.82
C HIS A 147 8.59 3.19 -26.71
N GLN A 148 8.89 2.60 -25.56
CA GLN A 148 9.98 1.62 -25.40
C GLN A 148 9.52 0.16 -25.58
N ALA A 149 8.24 -0.09 -25.78
CA ALA A 149 7.67 -1.43 -25.95
C ALA A 149 8.15 -2.17 -27.20
N GLN A 150 8.96 -1.54 -28.05
CA GLN A 150 9.61 -2.25 -29.16
C GLN A 150 11.00 -2.81 -28.80
N THR A 151 11.60 -2.46 -27.64
CA THR A 151 12.96 -2.93 -27.32
C THR A 151 13.28 -3.27 -25.87
N ALA A 152 12.47 -3.12 -24.89
CA ALA A 152 12.52 -3.68 -23.53
C ALA A 152 11.62 -2.83 -22.62
N ILE A 153 10.61 -3.44 -22.01
CA ILE A 153 9.83 -2.79 -20.96
C ILE A 153 10.79 -2.44 -19.82
N ASN A 154 10.83 -1.16 -19.46
CA ASN A 154 11.52 -0.76 -18.24
C ASN A 154 10.74 -1.33 -17.04
N THR A 155 11.21 -2.47 -16.54
CA THR A 155 10.63 -3.22 -15.44
C THR A 155 10.37 -2.36 -14.21
N GLY A 156 11.30 -1.46 -13.87
CA GLY A 156 11.14 -0.56 -12.73
C GLY A 156 10.01 0.46 -12.94
N ALA A 157 9.87 0.98 -14.16
CA ALA A 157 8.76 1.87 -14.50
C ALA A 157 7.41 1.13 -14.45
N PHE A 158 7.34 -0.09 -14.99
CA PHE A 158 6.14 -0.93 -14.88
C PHE A 158 5.74 -1.15 -13.43
N LEU A 159 6.68 -1.60 -12.57
CA LEU A 159 6.41 -1.84 -11.14
C LEU A 159 5.89 -0.59 -10.44
N SER A 160 6.49 0.57 -10.71
CA SER A 160 6.06 1.83 -10.13
C SER A 160 4.63 2.20 -10.55
N HIS A 161 4.30 2.05 -11.84
CA HIS A 161 2.94 2.31 -12.34
C HIS A 161 1.93 1.30 -11.80
N TRP A 162 2.30 0.04 -11.72
CA TRP A 162 1.45 -1.01 -11.19
C TRP A 162 1.14 -0.78 -9.70
N ALA A 163 2.16 -0.50 -8.88
CA ALA A 163 1.96 -0.17 -7.47
C ALA A 163 1.05 1.06 -7.29
N CYS A 164 1.23 2.11 -8.10
CA CYS A 164 0.34 3.27 -8.08
C CYS A 164 -1.10 2.92 -8.45
N HIS A 165 -1.30 2.05 -9.45
CA HIS A 165 -2.62 1.59 -9.86
C HIS A 165 -3.31 0.81 -8.74
N GLU A 166 -2.65 -0.21 -8.18
CA GLU A 166 -3.20 -0.99 -7.08
C GLU A 166 -3.43 -0.16 -5.81
N ALA A 167 -2.56 0.80 -5.50
CA ALA A 167 -2.79 1.73 -4.41
C ALA A 167 -4.06 2.58 -4.63
N ARG A 168 -4.33 3.04 -5.88
CA ARG A 168 -5.57 3.75 -6.22
C ARG A 168 -6.80 2.88 -6.05
N LEU A 169 -6.76 1.63 -6.51
CA LEU A 169 -7.86 0.67 -6.32
C LEU A 169 -8.13 0.44 -4.84
N LYS A 170 -7.10 0.20 -4.03
CA LYS A 170 -7.24 0.04 -2.57
C LYS A 170 -7.81 1.29 -1.90
N CYS A 171 -7.37 2.48 -2.32
CA CYS A 171 -7.92 3.75 -1.83
C CYS A 171 -9.42 3.90 -2.17
N ALA A 172 -9.83 3.44 -3.36
CA ALA A 172 -11.23 3.43 -3.78
C ALA A 172 -12.05 2.29 -3.17
N GLY A 173 -11.42 1.33 -2.48
CA GLY A 173 -12.10 0.13 -1.97
C GLY A 173 -12.48 -0.87 -3.05
N LEU A 174 -11.76 -0.86 -4.18
CA LEU A 174 -12.00 -1.72 -5.34
C LEU A 174 -11.05 -2.92 -5.37
N ALA A 175 -11.53 -4.03 -5.92
CA ALA A 175 -10.69 -5.14 -6.33
C ALA A 175 -9.98 -4.83 -7.64
N LEU A 176 -8.99 -5.67 -8.02
CA LEU A 176 -8.35 -5.58 -9.33
C LEU A 176 -9.37 -5.86 -10.44
N VAL A 177 -9.52 -4.91 -11.35
CA VAL A 177 -10.41 -4.97 -12.52
C VAL A 177 -9.70 -4.37 -13.72
N GLU A 178 -10.07 -4.81 -14.92
CA GLU A 178 -9.54 -4.25 -16.17
C GLU A 178 -9.88 -2.76 -16.30
N TRP A 179 -8.98 -2.04 -16.98
CA TRP A 179 -9.16 -0.61 -17.22
C TRP A 179 -10.41 -0.32 -18.07
N SER A 180 -11.17 0.67 -17.67
CA SER A 180 -12.36 1.16 -18.38
C SER A 180 -12.64 2.61 -18.01
N ASP A 181 -13.45 3.30 -18.83
CA ASP A 181 -13.88 4.68 -18.52
C ASP A 181 -14.69 4.75 -17.20
N ALA A 182 -15.44 3.69 -16.88
CA ALA A 182 -16.13 3.58 -15.62
C ALA A 182 -15.15 3.52 -14.44
N LEU A 183 -14.06 2.75 -14.57
CA LEU A 183 -12.99 2.71 -13.57
C LEU A 183 -12.27 4.05 -13.48
N ALA A 184 -11.96 4.69 -14.61
CA ALA A 184 -11.36 6.03 -14.63
C ALA A 184 -12.18 7.04 -13.81
N THR A 185 -13.51 7.00 -13.97
CA THR A 185 -14.44 7.86 -13.22
C THR A 185 -14.39 7.57 -11.71
N GLN A 186 -14.35 6.30 -11.30
CA GLN A 186 -14.27 5.91 -9.88
C GLN A 186 -12.93 6.32 -9.24
N LEU A 187 -11.85 6.31 -10.01
CA LEU A 187 -10.51 6.67 -9.57
C LEU A 187 -10.23 8.19 -9.68
N ALA A 188 -11.15 8.96 -10.24
CA ALA A 188 -10.99 10.41 -10.36
C ALA A 188 -10.80 11.07 -8.99
N GLY A 189 -9.87 12.04 -8.90
CA GLY A 189 -9.55 12.76 -7.67
C GLY A 189 -8.74 11.95 -6.64
N ILE A 190 -8.34 10.72 -6.94
CA ILE A 190 -7.39 9.96 -6.13
C ILE A 190 -5.96 10.27 -6.61
N HIS A 191 -5.18 10.92 -5.76
CA HIS A 191 -3.75 11.14 -5.99
C HIS A 191 -2.99 9.85 -5.73
N ALA A 192 -1.99 9.53 -6.54
CA ALA A 192 -1.12 8.39 -6.32
C ALA A 192 0.30 8.70 -6.75
N VAL A 193 1.25 8.37 -5.89
CA VAL A 193 2.69 8.59 -6.12
C VAL A 193 3.51 7.40 -5.62
N PRO A 194 4.67 7.13 -6.25
CA PRO A 194 5.63 6.18 -5.71
C PRO A 194 6.13 6.59 -4.34
N VAL A 195 6.42 5.61 -3.48
CA VAL A 195 7.09 5.83 -2.19
C VAL A 195 8.53 5.37 -2.27
N LYS A 196 9.44 6.12 -1.63
CA LYS A 196 10.83 5.74 -1.49
C LYS A 196 10.95 4.68 -0.40
N LEU A 197 11.13 3.44 -0.81
CA LEU A 197 11.33 2.31 0.11
C LEU A 197 12.72 2.34 0.74
N PRO A 198 12.87 1.77 1.95
CA PRO A 198 14.18 1.57 2.57
C PRO A 198 15.05 0.61 1.74
N PRO A 199 16.40 0.72 1.83
CA PRO A 199 17.31 -0.13 1.04
C PRO A 199 17.12 -1.63 1.24
N TRP A 200 16.72 -2.06 2.44
CA TRP A 200 16.47 -3.47 2.73
C TRP A 200 15.24 -4.05 1.99
N ALA A 201 14.35 -3.22 1.45
CA ALA A 201 13.24 -3.68 0.61
C ALA A 201 13.71 -4.14 -0.79
N GLY A 202 14.99 -3.90 -1.14
CA GLY A 202 15.60 -4.38 -2.38
C GLY A 202 14.97 -3.76 -3.62
N ASP A 203 14.56 -4.61 -4.56
CA ASP A 203 13.99 -4.27 -5.86
C ASP A 203 12.46 -4.06 -5.86
N ALA A 204 11.83 -4.08 -4.69
CA ALA A 204 10.41 -3.82 -4.59
C ALA A 204 10.07 -2.36 -4.98
N ALA A 205 8.94 -2.16 -5.61
CA ALA A 205 8.34 -0.83 -5.81
C ALA A 205 7.13 -0.67 -4.91
N GLY A 206 6.99 0.51 -4.30
CA GLY A 206 5.86 0.83 -3.45
C GLY A 206 5.17 2.11 -3.89
N ALA A 207 3.89 2.24 -3.57
CA ALA A 207 3.12 3.45 -3.84
C ALA A 207 2.12 3.75 -2.72
N VAL A 208 1.74 5.01 -2.63
CA VAL A 208 0.63 5.51 -1.81
C VAL A 208 -0.37 6.25 -2.68
N ALA A 209 -1.64 6.07 -2.39
CA ALA A 209 -2.73 6.82 -2.99
C ALA A 209 -3.65 7.36 -1.90
N TRP A 210 -4.22 8.55 -2.11
CA TRP A 210 -5.16 9.14 -1.15
C TRP A 210 -6.19 10.06 -1.80
N ARG A 211 -7.29 10.26 -1.09
CA ARG A 211 -8.32 11.23 -1.42
C ARG A 211 -8.86 11.84 -0.13
N TRP A 212 -9.00 13.16 -0.09
CA TRP A 212 -9.62 13.87 1.01
C TRP A 212 -11.14 13.55 1.08
N CYS A 213 -11.64 13.33 2.29
CA CYS A 213 -13.09 13.33 2.56
C CYS A 213 -13.44 14.73 3.10
N TYR A 214 -14.06 15.53 2.26
CA TYR A 214 -14.61 16.83 2.64
C TYR A 214 -15.98 16.67 3.27
#